data_0717eb986d883ac11c3caac6e88c3103
#
_entry.id   0717eb986d883ac11c3caac6e88c3103
#
_cell.length_a   1.000
_cell.length_b   1.000
_cell.length_c   1.000
_cell.angle_alpha   90.00
_cell.angle_beta   90.00
_cell.angle_gamma   90.00
#
_symmetry.space_group_name_H-M   'P 1'
#
loop_
_entity.id
_entity.type
_entity.pdbx_description
1 polymer ?
#
loop_
_entity_poly.entity_id
_entity_poly.type
_entity_poly.pdbx_seq_one_letter_code
_entity_poly.pdbx_strand_id
1 'polypeptide(L)'
;MIGVAEVQELQKFRQYHSMMPTFTFESIKAWQKAHAFTLFVYKLTRNYPEDERFGLTSQFRRAAISIEANIAEGYKKLSKADKLRFFNISEGSIAECRNYIILSRDLNFINEDQYCELFYAIEETSKLLKAYCKGIINNSGVAD
;
A
#
# COMPACT_ATOMS: atom_id res chain seq x y z
N MET A 1 -26.02 11.56 -17.26
CA MET A 1 -27.04 10.94 -16.38
C MET A 1 -27.08 9.45 -16.65
N ILE A 2 -26.95 8.64 -15.62
CA ILE A 2 -26.96 7.18 -15.74
C ILE A 2 -28.39 6.71 -15.98
N GLY A 3 -28.59 5.83 -16.98
CA GLY A 3 -29.93 5.28 -17.29
C GLY A 3 -30.39 4.25 -16.24
N VAL A 4 -31.71 3.95 -16.24
CA VAL A 4 -32.32 2.98 -15.29
C VAL A 4 -31.65 1.60 -15.38
N ALA A 5 -31.34 1.14 -16.60
CA ALA A 5 -30.67 -0.14 -16.82
C ALA A 5 -29.26 -0.18 -16.21
N GLU A 6 -28.49 0.91 -16.33
CA GLU A 6 -27.14 1.02 -15.73
C GLU A 6 -27.21 1.04 -14.21
N VAL A 7 -28.22 1.70 -13.63
CA VAL A 7 -28.43 1.71 -12.17
C VAL A 7 -28.69 0.28 -11.66
N GLN A 8 -29.53 -0.48 -12.39
CA GLN A 8 -29.84 -1.87 -12.03
C GLN A 8 -28.60 -2.76 -12.11
N GLU A 9 -27.78 -2.60 -13.15
CA GLU A 9 -26.51 -3.34 -13.28
C GLU A 9 -25.54 -2.99 -12.16
N LEU A 10 -25.43 -1.71 -11.78
CA LEU A 10 -24.61 -1.28 -10.65
C LEU A 10 -25.09 -1.87 -9.31
N GLN A 11 -26.42 -1.97 -9.13
CA GLN A 11 -26.97 -2.59 -7.91
C GLN A 11 -26.65 -4.08 -7.85
N LYS A 12 -26.80 -4.80 -8.95
CA LYS A 12 -26.41 -6.21 -9.05
C LYS A 12 -24.91 -6.39 -8.77
N PHE A 13 -24.08 -5.54 -9.36
CA PHE A 13 -22.63 -5.56 -9.13
C PHE A 13 -22.29 -5.35 -7.65
N ARG A 14 -22.91 -4.37 -6.99
CA ARG A 14 -22.70 -4.11 -5.55
C ARG A 14 -23.05 -5.33 -4.71
N GLN A 15 -24.19 -5.95 -4.98
CA GLN A 15 -24.63 -7.15 -4.26
C GLN A 15 -23.68 -8.31 -4.50
N TYR A 16 -23.30 -8.55 -5.75
CA TYR A 16 -22.35 -9.60 -6.13
C TYR A 16 -20.98 -9.39 -5.45
N HIS A 17 -20.47 -8.17 -5.51
CA HIS A 17 -19.17 -7.83 -4.94
C HIS A 17 -19.12 -7.99 -3.42
N SER A 18 -20.21 -7.68 -2.72
CA SER A 18 -20.30 -7.85 -1.27
C SER A 18 -20.35 -9.32 -0.82
N MET A 19 -20.76 -10.22 -1.72
CA MET A 19 -20.90 -11.65 -1.44
C MET A 19 -19.69 -12.49 -1.85
N MET A 20 -18.82 -11.94 -2.70
CA MET A 20 -17.66 -12.69 -3.22
C MET A 20 -16.50 -12.67 -2.21
N PRO A 21 -15.92 -13.83 -1.90
CA PRO A 21 -14.61 -13.85 -1.24
C PRO A 21 -13.60 -13.16 -2.15
N THR A 22 -12.85 -12.21 -1.60
CA THR A 22 -11.80 -11.51 -2.34
C THR A 22 -10.62 -12.46 -2.60
N PHE A 23 -10.60 -13.09 -3.76
CA PHE A 23 -9.44 -13.85 -4.26
C PHE A 23 -8.52 -12.95 -5.08
N THR A 24 -8.35 -11.70 -4.65
CA THR A 24 -7.53 -10.69 -5.30
C THR A 24 -6.45 -10.19 -4.33
N PHE A 25 -5.63 -9.25 -4.78
CA PHE A 25 -4.57 -8.68 -3.94
C PHE A 25 -5.10 -8.10 -2.63
N GLU A 26 -6.37 -7.72 -2.56
CA GLU A 26 -7.01 -7.14 -1.35
C GLU A 26 -7.02 -8.11 -0.17
N SER A 27 -6.87 -9.41 -0.42
CA SER A 27 -6.74 -10.43 0.62
C SER A 27 -5.33 -10.52 1.21
N ILE A 28 -4.33 -9.92 0.58
CA ILE A 28 -2.95 -9.93 1.05
C ILE A 28 -2.81 -8.98 2.24
N LYS A 29 -2.40 -9.51 3.39
CA LYS A 29 -2.24 -8.72 4.63
C LYS A 29 -1.27 -7.56 4.46
N ALA A 30 -0.17 -7.78 3.73
CA ALA A 30 0.80 -6.73 3.42
C ALA A 30 0.16 -5.59 2.64
N TRP A 31 -0.69 -5.91 1.65
CA TRP A 31 -1.43 -4.88 0.91
C TRP A 31 -2.38 -4.10 1.82
N GLN A 32 -3.13 -4.80 2.68
CA GLN A 32 -4.08 -4.17 3.61
C GLN A 32 -3.36 -3.18 4.54
N LYS A 33 -2.20 -3.55 5.06
CA LYS A 33 -1.39 -2.68 5.91
C LYS A 33 -0.79 -1.51 5.13
N ALA A 34 -0.31 -1.75 3.93
CA ALA A 34 0.19 -0.70 3.04
C ALA A 34 -0.91 0.31 2.69
N HIS A 35 -2.11 -0.17 2.41
CA HIS A 35 -3.26 0.68 2.11
C HIS A 35 -3.65 1.55 3.32
N ALA A 36 -3.74 0.95 4.50
CA ALA A 36 -4.02 1.68 5.73
C ALA A 36 -2.93 2.74 6.01
N PHE A 37 -1.68 2.40 5.79
CA PHE A 37 -0.56 3.34 5.90
C PHE A 37 -0.71 4.52 4.93
N THR A 38 -1.05 4.26 3.68
CA THR A 38 -1.28 5.30 2.68
C THR A 38 -2.40 6.27 3.11
N LEU A 39 -3.52 5.72 3.59
CA LEU A 39 -4.62 6.55 4.09
C LEU A 39 -4.17 7.42 5.26
N PHE A 40 -3.34 6.90 6.15
CA PHE A 40 -2.80 7.63 7.28
C PHE A 40 -1.84 8.75 6.83
N VAL A 41 -0.97 8.48 5.86
CA VAL A 41 -0.08 9.47 5.25
C VAL A 41 -0.89 10.62 4.65
N TYR A 42 -1.96 10.33 3.92
CA TYR A 42 -2.83 11.36 3.34
C TYR A 42 -3.48 12.22 4.43
N LYS A 43 -3.95 11.58 5.50
CA LYS A 43 -4.56 12.29 6.63
C LYS A 43 -3.58 13.25 7.30
N LEU A 44 -2.36 12.80 7.61
CA LEU A 44 -1.35 13.61 8.28
C LEU A 44 -0.81 14.73 7.38
N THR A 45 -0.55 14.43 6.12
CA THR A 45 0.04 15.40 5.19
C THR A 45 -0.91 16.51 4.79
N ARG A 46 -2.21 16.41 5.08
CA ARG A 46 -3.14 17.53 4.93
C ARG A 46 -2.76 18.73 5.80
N ASN A 47 -2.08 18.47 6.92
CA ASN A 47 -1.64 19.49 7.87
C ASN A 47 -0.19 19.94 7.66
N TYR A 48 0.47 19.42 6.63
CA TYR A 48 1.82 19.85 6.29
C TYR A 48 1.78 21.28 5.72
N PRO A 49 2.88 22.05 5.84
CA PRO A 49 2.96 23.38 5.25
C PRO A 49 2.60 23.36 3.77
N GLU A 50 1.88 24.39 3.32
CA GLU A 50 1.48 24.51 1.91
C GLU A 50 2.68 24.56 0.97
N ASP A 51 3.80 25.12 1.44
CA ASP A 51 5.08 25.17 0.70
C ASP A 51 5.58 23.77 0.31
N GLU A 52 5.17 22.73 1.05
CA GLU A 52 5.57 21.34 0.80
C GLU A 52 4.62 20.58 -0.12
N ARG A 53 3.60 21.24 -0.64
CA ARG A 53 2.60 20.62 -1.53
C ARG A 53 3.24 19.87 -2.71
N PHE A 54 4.26 20.47 -3.31
CA PHE A 54 5.01 19.88 -4.44
C PHE A 54 6.38 19.32 -4.01
N GLY A 55 6.68 19.36 -2.71
CA GLY A 55 7.88 18.81 -2.10
C GLY A 55 7.59 17.54 -1.31
N LEU A 56 7.84 17.59 0.01
CA LEU A 56 7.72 16.44 0.90
C LEU A 56 6.32 15.80 0.87
N THR A 57 5.26 16.60 0.89
CA THR A 57 3.89 16.08 0.84
C THR A 57 3.67 15.19 -0.38
N SER A 58 4.03 15.69 -1.57
CA SER A 58 3.89 14.98 -2.83
C SER A 58 4.73 13.70 -2.84
N GLN A 59 6.00 13.79 -2.45
CA GLN A 59 6.93 12.66 -2.47
C GLN A 59 6.54 11.57 -1.48
N PHE A 60 6.09 11.95 -0.28
CA PHE A 60 5.66 11.00 0.73
C PHE A 60 4.41 10.23 0.28
N ARG A 61 3.43 10.94 -0.27
CA ARG A 61 2.22 10.32 -0.83
C ARG A 61 2.55 9.37 -1.97
N ARG A 62 3.41 9.77 -2.89
CA ARG A 62 3.83 8.92 -4.03
C ARG A 62 4.52 7.64 -3.55
N ALA A 63 5.42 7.74 -2.59
CA ALA A 63 6.11 6.58 -2.04
C ALA A 63 5.13 5.63 -1.33
N ALA A 64 4.20 6.16 -0.55
CA ALA A 64 3.17 5.36 0.12
C ALA A 64 2.28 4.62 -0.90
N ILE A 65 1.78 5.31 -1.91
CA ILE A 65 0.98 4.71 -3.00
C ILE A 65 1.80 3.61 -3.70
N SER A 66 3.08 3.84 -3.94
CA SER A 66 3.97 2.89 -4.63
C SER A 66 4.08 1.56 -3.89
N ILE A 67 4.05 1.56 -2.55
CA ILE A 67 4.09 0.30 -1.77
C ILE A 67 2.90 -0.58 -2.16
N GLU A 68 1.69 -0.09 -2.00
CA GLU A 68 0.48 -0.87 -2.25
C GLU A 68 0.27 -1.19 -3.73
N ALA A 69 0.58 -0.25 -4.62
CA ALA A 69 0.43 -0.44 -6.06
C ALA A 69 1.33 -1.56 -6.58
N ASN A 70 2.58 -1.63 -6.12
CA ASN A 70 3.50 -2.70 -6.54
C ASN A 70 3.16 -4.06 -5.93
N ILE A 71 2.57 -4.11 -4.75
CA ILE A 71 2.02 -5.36 -4.20
C ILE A 71 0.87 -5.85 -5.09
N ALA A 72 -0.06 -4.99 -5.45
CA ALA A 72 -1.19 -5.32 -6.31
C ALA A 72 -0.72 -5.80 -7.69
N GLU A 73 0.22 -5.08 -8.29
CA GLU A 73 0.77 -5.41 -9.60
C GLU A 73 1.56 -6.72 -9.58
N GLY A 74 2.40 -6.91 -8.56
CA GLY A 74 3.18 -8.14 -8.39
C GLY A 74 2.30 -9.38 -8.20
N TYR A 75 1.17 -9.24 -7.51
CA TYR A 75 0.19 -10.32 -7.36
C TYR A 75 -0.28 -10.87 -8.72
N LYS A 76 -0.46 -10.00 -9.70
CA LYS A 76 -0.95 -10.35 -11.04
C LYS A 76 0.11 -10.96 -11.95
N LYS A 77 1.39 -10.86 -11.62
CA LYS A 77 2.45 -11.43 -12.46
C LYS A 77 2.40 -12.94 -12.41
N LEU A 78 2.73 -13.60 -13.52
CA LEU A 78 2.63 -15.04 -13.64
C LEU A 78 3.84 -15.77 -13.06
N SER A 79 5.05 -15.24 -13.28
CA SER A 79 6.27 -15.87 -12.78
C SER A 79 6.64 -15.40 -11.38
N LYS A 80 7.29 -16.28 -10.61
CA LYS A 80 7.84 -15.93 -9.30
C LYS A 80 8.86 -14.77 -9.39
N ALA A 81 9.73 -14.84 -10.39
CA ALA A 81 10.75 -13.81 -10.60
C ALA A 81 10.12 -12.44 -10.78
N ASP A 82 9.08 -12.32 -11.59
CA ASP A 82 8.36 -11.07 -11.80
C ASP A 82 7.62 -10.61 -10.53
N LYS A 83 6.95 -11.52 -9.84
CA LYS A 83 6.30 -11.21 -8.56
C LYS A 83 7.30 -10.60 -7.58
N LEU A 84 8.42 -11.27 -7.37
CA LEU A 84 9.46 -10.82 -6.43
C LEU A 84 10.08 -9.50 -6.85
N ARG A 85 10.21 -9.24 -8.15
CA ARG A 85 10.70 -7.96 -8.65
C ARG A 85 9.79 -6.80 -8.22
N PHE A 86 8.48 -6.93 -8.38
CA PHE A 86 7.52 -5.91 -7.96
C PHE A 86 7.48 -5.74 -6.43
N PHE A 87 7.56 -6.83 -5.69
CA PHE A 87 7.61 -6.76 -4.22
C PHE A 87 8.91 -6.12 -3.73
N ASN A 88 10.00 -6.31 -4.44
CA ASN A 88 11.26 -5.62 -4.16
C ASN A 88 11.15 -4.11 -4.40
N ILE A 89 10.41 -3.69 -5.42
CA ILE A 89 10.11 -2.25 -5.62
C ILE A 89 9.31 -1.70 -4.44
N SER A 90 8.31 -2.46 -3.94
CA SER A 90 7.57 -2.08 -2.73
C SER A 90 8.48 -1.91 -1.52
N GLU A 91 9.45 -2.79 -1.31
CA GLU A 91 10.45 -2.66 -0.23
C GLU A 91 11.30 -1.38 -0.37
N GLY A 92 11.67 -1.03 -1.60
CA GLY A 92 12.35 0.24 -1.87
C GLY A 92 11.49 1.44 -1.51
N SER A 93 10.21 1.40 -1.83
CA SER A 93 9.25 2.44 -1.47
C SER A 93 9.02 2.52 0.04
N ILE A 94 9.08 1.40 0.75
CA ILE A 94 9.06 1.36 2.21
C ILE A 94 10.28 2.10 2.78
N ALA A 95 11.46 1.89 2.23
CA ALA A 95 12.67 2.59 2.64
C ALA A 95 12.54 4.11 2.43
N GLU A 96 11.98 4.53 1.29
CA GLU A 96 11.67 5.95 1.04
C GLU A 96 10.71 6.51 2.09
N CYS A 97 9.65 5.78 2.43
CA CYS A 97 8.69 6.19 3.45
C CYS A 97 9.34 6.33 4.83
N ARG A 98 10.24 5.41 5.21
CA ARG A 98 11.02 5.55 6.45
C ARG A 98 11.81 6.86 6.47
N ASN A 99 12.46 7.17 5.36
CA ASN A 99 13.19 8.43 5.21
C ASN A 99 12.27 9.64 5.39
N TYR A 100 11.10 9.63 4.76
CA TYR A 100 10.15 10.76 4.85
C TYR A 100 9.52 10.88 6.24
N ILE A 101 9.33 9.78 6.96
CA ILE A 101 8.87 9.79 8.35
C ILE A 101 9.89 10.49 9.24
N ILE A 102 11.17 10.14 9.11
CA ILE A 102 12.27 10.75 9.86
C ILE A 102 12.37 12.24 9.53
N LEU A 103 12.35 12.57 8.25
CA LEU A 103 12.41 13.96 7.78
C LEU A 103 11.23 14.78 8.30
N SER A 104 10.03 14.24 8.28
CA SER A 104 8.83 14.90 8.80
C SER A 104 8.94 15.21 10.28
N ARG A 105 9.48 14.29 11.08
CA ARG A 105 9.75 14.52 12.50
C ARG A 105 10.78 15.64 12.68
N ASP A 106 11.88 15.57 11.97
CA ASP A 106 13.00 16.51 12.15
C ASP A 106 12.67 17.91 11.68
N LEU A 107 11.74 18.04 10.73
CA LEU A 107 11.16 19.33 10.31
C LEU A 107 10.01 19.79 11.21
N ASN A 108 9.65 19.04 12.23
CA ASN A 108 8.54 19.31 13.15
C ASN A 108 7.16 19.37 12.45
N PHE A 109 6.98 18.63 11.36
CA PHE A 109 5.67 18.53 10.69
C PHE A 109 4.75 17.53 11.37
N ILE A 110 5.32 16.61 12.15
CA ILE A 110 4.60 15.62 12.96
C ILE A 110 5.19 15.60 14.37
N ASN A 111 4.37 15.21 15.35
CA ASN A 111 4.81 15.04 16.73
C ASN A 111 5.38 13.62 16.97
N GLU A 112 5.90 13.39 18.18
CA GLU A 112 6.51 12.09 18.52
C GLU A 112 5.50 10.94 18.46
N ASP A 113 4.25 11.15 18.86
CA ASP A 113 3.21 10.11 18.80
C ASP A 113 2.91 9.73 17.35
N GLN A 114 2.78 10.71 16.48
CA GLN A 114 2.55 10.51 15.04
C GLN A 114 3.75 9.82 14.39
N TYR A 115 4.96 10.20 14.79
CA TYR A 115 6.18 9.53 14.34
C TYR A 115 6.17 8.05 14.72
N CYS A 116 5.88 7.73 15.96
CA CYS A 116 5.82 6.34 16.43
C CYS A 116 4.73 5.54 15.72
N GLU A 117 3.56 6.12 15.52
CA GLU A 117 2.46 5.46 14.80
C GLU A 117 2.82 5.15 13.34
N LEU A 118 3.40 6.12 12.64
CA LEU A 118 3.85 5.94 11.26
C LEU A 118 4.95 4.90 11.15
N PHE A 119 5.93 4.98 12.05
CA PHE A 119 7.08 4.08 12.02
C PHE A 119 6.65 2.64 12.33
N TYR A 120 5.78 2.46 13.33
CA TYR A 120 5.22 1.15 13.64
C TYR A 120 4.45 0.57 12.44
N ALA A 121 3.60 1.39 11.80
CA ALA A 121 2.79 0.95 10.66
C ALA A 121 3.65 0.52 9.47
N ILE A 122 4.71 1.27 9.17
CA ILE A 122 5.60 0.92 8.04
C ILE A 122 6.43 -0.33 8.34
N GLU A 123 6.87 -0.53 9.58
CA GLU A 123 7.59 -1.73 10.01
C GLU A 123 6.70 -2.98 9.92
N GLU A 124 5.44 -2.89 10.35
CA GLU A 124 4.47 -3.98 10.21
C GLU A 124 4.22 -4.32 8.73
N THR A 125 4.11 -3.32 7.87
CA THR A 125 3.96 -3.51 6.44
C THR A 125 5.16 -4.26 5.85
N SER A 126 6.37 -3.84 6.19
CA SER A 126 7.60 -4.49 5.74
C SER A 126 7.68 -5.95 6.20
N LYS A 127 7.38 -6.19 7.46
CA LYS A 127 7.40 -7.53 8.06
C LYS A 127 6.44 -8.48 7.32
N LEU A 128 5.23 -8.02 7.06
CA LEU A 128 4.21 -8.81 6.35
C LEU A 128 4.60 -9.06 4.89
N LEU A 129 5.17 -8.05 4.22
CA LEU A 129 5.63 -8.20 2.85
C LEU A 129 6.79 -9.18 2.74
N LYS A 130 7.75 -9.12 3.63
CA LYS A 130 8.88 -10.07 3.70
C LYS A 130 8.40 -11.50 3.94
N ALA A 131 7.44 -11.68 4.84
CA ALA A 131 6.84 -12.99 5.09
C ALA A 131 6.12 -13.53 3.86
N TYR A 132 5.41 -12.68 3.14
CA TYR A 132 4.73 -13.03 1.90
C TYR A 132 5.73 -13.46 0.81
N CYS A 133 6.80 -12.69 0.63
CA CYS A 133 7.87 -13.02 -0.32
C CYS A 133 8.55 -14.34 0.04
N LYS A 134 8.82 -14.58 1.31
CA LYS A 134 9.41 -15.82 1.79
C LYS A 134 8.52 -17.03 1.50
N GLY A 135 7.20 -16.88 1.65
CA GLY A 135 6.22 -17.88 1.27
C GLY A 135 6.29 -18.23 -0.22
N ILE A 136 6.42 -17.24 -1.09
CA ILE A 136 6.56 -17.43 -2.54
C ILE A 136 7.86 -18.18 -2.86
N ILE A 137 8.97 -17.81 -2.24
CA ILE A 137 10.28 -18.42 -2.45
C ILE A 137 10.25 -19.89 -2.00
N ASN A 138 9.67 -20.17 -0.84
CA ASN A 138 9.69 -21.51 -0.23
C ASN A 138 8.67 -22.46 -0.86
N ASN A 139 7.65 -21.99 -1.56
CA ASN A 139 6.66 -22.80 -2.25
C ASN A 139 7.14 -23.28 -3.63
N SER A 140 8.46 -23.33 -3.86
CA SER A 140 9.08 -23.77 -5.10
C SER A 140 8.96 -25.26 -5.38
N GLY A 141 8.31 -26.03 -4.51
CA GLY A 141 8.11 -27.48 -4.68
C GLY A 141 6.74 -27.90 -5.22
N VAL A 142 5.83 -26.95 -5.42
CA VAL A 142 4.56 -27.24 -6.09
C VAL A 142 4.79 -26.98 -7.57
N ALA A 143 4.80 -28.06 -8.35
CA ALA A 143 4.94 -27.98 -9.80
C ALA A 143 3.93 -26.99 -10.38
N ASP A 144 4.40 -26.11 -11.22
CA ASP A 144 3.57 -25.26 -12.07
C ASP A 144 2.76 -26.11 -13.03
#